data_7c57628073c156dee3119f13eb5e5c9b
#
_entry.id   7c57628073c156dee3119f13eb5e5c9b
#
_cell.length_a   1.000
_cell.length_b   1.000
_cell.length_c   1.000
_cell.angle_alpha   90.00
_cell.angle_beta   90.00
_cell.angle_gamma   90.00
#
_symmetry.space_group_name_H-M   'P 1'
#
loop_
_entity.id
_entity.type
_entity.pdbx_description
1 polymer ?
#
loop_
_entity_poly.entity_id
_entity_poly.type
_entity_poly.pdbx_seq_one_letter_code
_entity_poly.pdbx_strand_id
1 'polypeptide(L)'
;ACLVGSEMCIRDSALLNAADFRAKRVVDIGCGAGFPGVPLKIAEPSIRLTLLDSLAKRMTWLREILPQLGVEAEVVTARAEEFVQTRREQYDIATSRAVARLNILAELCLPYVKVGGAFLAMKGALAGEEMEEAKRAVALLGGMIERVYEYPIQDALHKAVVIRKIRPTPTKYPRAFAKIKKSPL
;
A
#
# COMPACT_ATOMS: atom_id res chain seq x y z
N ALA A 1 25.00 -5.12 -2.78
CA ALA A 1 24.89 -5.19 -4.21
C ALA A 1 23.49 -4.82 -4.66
N CYS A 2 23.37 -3.87 -5.44
CA CYS A 2 22.37 -3.26 -6.31
C CYS A 2 20.87 -3.58 -6.10
N LEU A 3 20.25 -3.05 -5.04
CA LEU A 3 18.80 -2.80 -5.01
C LEU A 3 18.46 -1.43 -5.65
N VAL A 4 19.41 -0.51 -5.68
CA VAL A 4 19.25 0.83 -6.28
C VAL A 4 19.70 0.75 -7.74
N GLY A 5 18.77 0.49 -8.65
CA GLY A 5 19.03 0.43 -10.10
C GLY A 5 18.30 -0.70 -10.83
N SER A 6 17.63 -1.61 -10.10
CA SER A 6 16.70 -2.53 -10.75
C SER A 6 15.45 -1.78 -11.19
N GLU A 7 14.88 -2.15 -12.33
CA GLU A 7 13.59 -1.61 -12.82
C GLU A 7 12.51 -1.57 -11.74
N MET A 8 12.52 -2.57 -10.87
CA MET A 8 11.56 -2.71 -9.77
C MET A 8 11.73 -1.57 -8.75
N CYS A 9 12.95 -1.21 -8.38
CA CYS A 9 13.22 -0.11 -7.43
C CYS A 9 12.88 1.24 -8.04
N ILE A 10 13.20 1.45 -9.34
CA ILE A 10 12.85 2.67 -10.08
C ILE A 10 11.34 2.82 -10.14
N ARG A 11 10.62 1.75 -10.47
CA ARG A 11 9.16 1.73 -10.50
C ARG A 11 8.55 2.11 -9.16
N ASP A 12 9.04 1.51 -8.10
CA ASP A 12 8.47 1.68 -6.77
C ASP A 12 8.79 3.06 -6.18
N SER A 13 10.00 3.60 -6.41
CA SER A 13 10.36 4.96 -6.00
C SER A 13 9.64 6.05 -6.79
N ALA A 14 9.18 5.76 -8.02
CA ALA A 14 8.37 6.70 -8.80
C ALA A 14 7.06 7.11 -8.11
N LEU A 15 6.56 6.30 -7.15
CA LEU A 15 5.40 6.66 -6.31
C LEU A 15 5.65 7.94 -5.49
N LEU A 16 6.90 8.34 -5.22
CA LEU A 16 7.20 9.59 -4.52
C LEU A 16 6.66 10.83 -5.26
N ASN A 17 6.47 10.72 -6.58
CA ASN A 17 5.85 11.78 -7.38
C ASN A 17 4.32 11.75 -7.35
N ALA A 18 3.72 10.65 -6.86
CA ALA A 18 2.27 10.51 -6.76
C ALA A 18 1.69 11.14 -5.49
N ALA A 19 2.50 11.31 -4.42
CA ALA A 19 2.10 11.93 -3.16
C ALA A 19 3.33 12.46 -2.40
N ASP A 20 3.11 13.37 -1.44
CA ASP A 20 4.17 13.81 -0.54
C ASP A 20 4.38 12.80 0.59
N PHE A 21 5.54 12.13 0.58
CA PHE A 21 5.92 11.12 1.57
C PHE A 21 6.81 11.65 2.69
N ARG A 22 7.28 12.90 2.61
CA ARG A 22 8.25 13.46 3.57
C ARG A 22 7.69 13.48 4.99
N ALA A 23 8.43 12.85 5.91
CA ALA A 23 8.08 12.69 7.32
C ALA A 23 6.73 12.00 7.57
N LYS A 24 6.17 11.27 6.58
CA LYS A 24 4.89 10.58 6.68
C LYS A 24 5.01 9.21 7.35
N ARG A 25 3.94 8.81 8.03
CA ARG A 25 3.74 7.42 8.47
C ARG A 25 3.15 6.63 7.31
N VAL A 26 3.91 5.65 6.84
CA VAL A 26 3.54 4.84 5.67
C VAL A 26 3.40 3.38 6.09
N VAL A 27 2.34 2.72 5.66
CA VAL A 27 2.17 1.27 5.78
C VAL A 27 2.14 0.63 4.40
N ASP A 28 2.99 -0.38 4.20
CA ASP A 28 3.00 -1.20 2.99
C ASP A 28 2.31 -2.53 3.29
N ILE A 29 1.12 -2.72 2.72
CA ILE A 29 0.23 -3.86 3.01
C ILE A 29 0.39 -4.94 1.96
N GLY A 30 0.75 -6.14 2.41
CA GLY A 30 1.15 -7.24 1.54
C GLY A 30 2.52 -6.97 0.91
N CYS A 31 3.45 -6.41 1.70
CA CYS A 31 4.75 -5.93 1.24
C CYS A 31 5.64 -7.00 0.62
N GLY A 32 5.38 -8.28 0.90
CA GLY A 32 6.18 -9.39 0.37
C GLY A 32 7.65 -9.29 0.76
N ALA A 33 8.52 -9.05 -0.20
CA ALA A 33 9.94 -8.81 0.01
C ALA A 33 10.29 -7.33 0.28
N GLY A 34 9.32 -6.54 0.74
CA GLY A 34 9.50 -5.13 1.11
C GLY A 34 9.18 -4.13 -0.01
N PHE A 35 8.39 -4.52 -1.02
CA PHE A 35 8.07 -3.67 -2.17
C PHE A 35 6.60 -3.23 -2.16
N PRO A 36 6.32 -1.92 -2.33
CA PRO A 36 7.22 -0.82 -2.67
C PRO A 36 7.89 -0.13 -1.46
N GLY A 37 7.57 -0.52 -0.22
CA GLY A 37 7.95 0.20 0.99
C GLY A 37 9.44 0.46 1.15
N VAL A 38 10.29 -0.56 0.96
CA VAL A 38 11.75 -0.41 1.13
C VAL A 38 12.37 0.54 0.11
N PRO A 39 12.09 0.44 -1.21
CA PRO A 39 12.55 1.44 -2.18
C PRO A 39 12.10 2.87 -1.85
N LEU A 40 10.86 3.06 -1.39
CA LEU A 40 10.35 4.37 -0.96
C LEU A 40 11.16 4.93 0.22
N LYS A 41 11.43 4.10 1.24
CA LYS A 41 12.21 4.48 2.42
C LYS A 41 13.66 4.80 2.09
N ILE A 42 14.26 4.08 1.15
CA ILE A 42 15.63 4.36 0.69
C ILE A 42 15.68 5.71 -0.05
N ALA A 43 14.70 5.97 -0.91
CA ALA A 43 14.65 7.21 -1.70
C ALA A 43 14.18 8.43 -0.87
N GLU A 44 13.36 8.22 0.16
CA GLU A 44 12.91 9.25 1.10
C GLU A 44 13.13 8.77 2.56
N PRO A 45 14.31 8.99 3.13
CA PRO A 45 14.67 8.46 4.46
C PRO A 45 13.83 8.99 5.62
N SER A 46 13.10 10.08 5.47
CA SER A 46 12.24 10.63 6.53
C SER A 46 10.93 9.86 6.71
N ILE A 47 10.58 8.93 5.82
CA ILE A 47 9.41 8.06 5.95
C ILE A 47 9.51 7.22 7.23
N ARG A 48 8.40 7.16 8.00
CA ARG A 48 8.23 6.19 9.09
C ARG A 48 7.48 4.99 8.54
N LEU A 49 8.24 3.94 8.19
CA LEU A 49 7.74 2.80 7.43
C LEU A 49 7.29 1.66 8.35
N THR A 50 6.10 1.11 8.08
CA THR A 50 5.62 -0.18 8.59
C THR A 50 5.43 -1.13 7.42
N LEU A 51 6.09 -2.29 7.46
CA LEU A 51 5.97 -3.37 6.48
C LEU A 51 5.07 -4.46 7.07
N LEU A 52 3.96 -4.75 6.40
CA LEU A 52 2.96 -5.71 6.87
C LEU A 52 2.74 -6.84 5.85
N ASP A 53 2.96 -8.07 6.28
CA ASP A 53 2.60 -9.28 5.51
C ASP A 53 2.27 -10.44 6.46
N SER A 54 1.42 -11.36 6.03
CA SER A 54 1.05 -12.54 6.82
C SER A 54 2.05 -13.69 6.72
N LEU A 55 3.02 -13.64 5.79
CA LEU A 55 3.98 -14.71 5.55
C LEU A 55 5.21 -14.55 6.43
N ALA A 56 5.25 -15.29 7.55
CA ALA A 56 6.32 -15.21 8.55
C ALA A 56 7.74 -15.35 7.96
N LYS A 57 7.95 -16.25 7.00
CA LYS A 57 9.27 -16.46 6.36
C LYS A 57 9.79 -15.19 5.70
N ARG A 58 8.93 -14.43 5.00
CA ARG A 58 9.32 -13.16 4.36
C ARG A 58 9.63 -12.09 5.40
N MET A 59 8.81 -12.00 6.44
CA MET A 59 9.01 -11.01 7.51
C MET A 59 10.27 -11.28 8.33
N THR A 60 10.61 -12.54 8.59
CA THR A 60 11.89 -12.90 9.21
C THR A 60 13.07 -12.46 8.35
N TRP A 61 13.04 -12.77 7.06
CA TRP A 61 14.08 -12.33 6.12
C TRP A 61 14.22 -10.80 6.08
N LEU A 62 13.11 -10.06 6.06
CA LEU A 62 13.15 -8.59 6.11
C LEU A 62 13.81 -8.06 7.39
N ARG A 63 13.51 -8.64 8.57
CA ARG A 63 14.15 -8.25 9.83
C ARG A 63 15.66 -8.46 9.82
N GLU A 64 16.14 -9.47 9.10
CA GLU A 64 17.56 -9.78 8.95
C GLU A 64 18.27 -8.85 7.96
N ILE A 65 17.61 -8.52 6.83
CA ILE A 65 18.26 -7.79 5.73
C ILE A 65 18.19 -6.26 5.91
N LEU A 66 17.11 -5.71 6.48
CA LEU A 66 16.94 -4.26 6.58
C LEU A 66 18.06 -3.55 7.36
N PRO A 67 18.55 -4.07 8.51
CA PRO A 67 19.71 -3.47 9.20
C PRO A 67 20.98 -3.45 8.34
N GLN A 68 21.20 -4.48 7.50
CA GLN A 68 22.34 -4.55 6.59
C GLN A 68 22.27 -3.51 5.48
N LEU A 69 21.05 -3.08 5.13
CA LEU A 69 20.79 -2.02 4.16
C LEU A 69 20.75 -0.62 4.78
N GLY A 70 20.89 -0.52 6.11
CA GLY A 70 20.72 0.75 6.81
C GLY A 70 19.30 1.28 6.79
N VAL A 71 18.30 0.41 6.62
CA VAL A 71 16.88 0.78 6.51
C VAL A 71 16.15 0.48 7.81
N GLU A 72 15.60 1.51 8.43
CA GLU A 72 14.75 1.38 9.62
C GLU A 72 13.28 1.25 9.22
N ALA A 73 12.62 0.17 9.65
CA ALA A 73 11.19 -0.05 9.45
C ALA A 73 10.61 -0.95 10.55
N GLU A 74 9.34 -0.73 10.88
CA GLU A 74 8.57 -1.66 11.69
C GLU A 74 8.16 -2.85 10.80
N VAL A 75 8.57 -4.07 11.15
CA VAL A 75 8.27 -5.30 10.38
C VAL A 75 7.25 -6.13 11.14
N VAL A 76 6.04 -6.23 10.61
CA VAL A 76 4.88 -6.84 11.28
C VAL A 76 4.43 -8.09 10.53
N THR A 77 4.37 -9.22 11.24
CA THR A 77 3.80 -10.48 10.73
C THR A 77 2.38 -10.61 11.22
N ALA A 78 1.41 -10.22 10.39
CA ALA A 78 -0.01 -10.31 10.74
C ALA A 78 -0.89 -10.25 9.48
N ARG A 79 -2.16 -10.64 9.62
CA ARG A 79 -3.18 -10.35 8.63
C ARG A 79 -3.58 -8.88 8.69
N ALA A 80 -3.83 -8.26 7.53
CA ALA A 80 -4.18 -6.84 7.46
C ALA A 80 -5.50 -6.53 8.20
N GLU A 81 -6.50 -7.41 8.08
CA GLU A 81 -7.79 -7.27 8.75
C GLU A 81 -7.72 -7.42 10.28
N GLU A 82 -6.65 -8.04 10.79
CA GLU A 82 -6.41 -8.22 12.22
C GLU A 82 -5.58 -7.06 12.80
N PHE A 83 -4.45 -6.73 12.18
CA PHE A 83 -3.54 -5.70 12.66
C PHE A 83 -4.18 -4.31 12.69
N VAL A 84 -5.12 -4.03 11.80
CA VAL A 84 -5.85 -2.77 11.77
C VAL A 84 -6.61 -2.46 13.06
N GLN A 85 -6.96 -3.46 13.86
CA GLN A 85 -7.67 -3.25 15.13
C GLN A 85 -6.87 -2.35 16.10
N THR A 86 -5.53 -2.41 16.01
CA THR A 86 -4.61 -1.60 16.82
C THR A 86 -4.03 -0.39 16.09
N ARG A 87 -4.29 -0.26 14.79
CA ARG A 87 -3.64 0.73 13.90
C ARG A 87 -4.62 1.50 13.01
N ARG A 88 -5.91 1.45 13.34
CA ARG A 88 -6.97 2.12 12.56
C ARG A 88 -6.70 3.60 12.41
N GLU A 89 -6.73 4.08 11.16
CA GLU A 89 -6.62 5.50 10.78
C GLU A 89 -5.40 6.23 11.38
N GLN A 90 -4.27 5.51 11.49
CA GLN A 90 -3.04 6.07 12.05
C GLN A 90 -1.97 6.42 11.01
N TYR A 91 -2.15 6.02 9.77
CA TYR A 91 -1.17 6.24 8.72
C TYR A 91 -1.58 7.39 7.80
N ASP A 92 -0.58 8.15 7.35
CA ASP A 92 -0.76 9.19 6.33
C ASP A 92 -1.00 8.56 4.97
N ILE A 93 -0.23 7.49 4.68
CA ILE A 93 -0.26 6.80 3.40
C ILE A 93 -0.28 5.29 3.64
N ALA A 94 -1.14 4.60 2.92
CA ALA A 94 -1.04 3.17 2.71
C ALA A 94 -0.59 2.90 1.27
N THR A 95 0.29 1.91 1.09
CA THR A 95 0.68 1.41 -0.23
C THR A 95 0.37 -0.08 -0.33
N SER A 96 0.13 -0.56 -1.54
CA SER A 96 0.05 -1.99 -1.82
C SER A 96 0.40 -2.27 -3.27
N ARG A 97 1.22 -3.30 -3.48
CA ARG A 97 1.56 -3.87 -4.79
C ARG A 97 1.06 -5.30 -4.87
N ALA A 98 -0.21 -5.50 -4.56
CA ALA A 98 -0.78 -6.83 -4.52
C ALA A 98 -1.52 -7.18 -5.82
N VAL A 99 -1.60 -8.47 -6.10
CA VAL A 99 -2.29 -9.05 -7.27
C VAL A 99 -3.82 -9.04 -7.08
N ALA A 100 -4.32 -8.69 -5.90
CA ALA A 100 -5.74 -8.62 -5.61
C ALA A 100 -6.42 -7.44 -6.32
N ARG A 101 -7.72 -7.58 -6.63
CA ARG A 101 -8.54 -6.51 -7.24
C ARG A 101 -8.62 -5.29 -6.34
N LEU A 102 -8.84 -4.13 -6.93
CA LEU A 102 -8.81 -2.85 -6.22
C LEU A 102 -9.87 -2.74 -5.12
N ASN A 103 -11.06 -3.29 -5.30
CA ASN A 103 -12.11 -3.33 -4.28
C ASN A 103 -11.69 -4.13 -3.03
N ILE A 104 -10.99 -5.27 -3.21
CA ILE A 104 -10.41 -6.06 -2.10
C ILE A 104 -9.32 -5.26 -1.39
N LEU A 105 -8.40 -4.66 -2.16
CA LEU A 105 -7.31 -3.85 -1.59
C LEU A 105 -7.84 -2.63 -0.86
N ALA A 106 -8.88 -1.97 -1.37
CA ALA A 106 -9.50 -0.83 -0.72
C ALA A 106 -10.02 -1.20 0.67
N GLU A 107 -10.67 -2.37 0.83
CA GLU A 107 -11.18 -2.82 2.13
C GLU A 107 -10.05 -3.15 3.11
N LEU A 108 -8.92 -3.65 2.65
CA LEU A 108 -7.77 -3.97 3.49
C LEU A 108 -6.92 -2.74 3.85
N CYS A 109 -6.85 -1.73 2.97
CA CYS A 109 -5.91 -0.62 3.09
C CYS A 109 -6.53 0.67 3.64
N LEU A 110 -7.75 1.05 3.20
CA LEU A 110 -8.38 2.31 3.63
C LEU A 110 -8.63 2.43 5.14
N PRO A 111 -8.92 1.33 5.87
CA PRO A 111 -9.07 1.42 7.32
C PRO A 111 -7.81 1.84 8.08
N TYR A 112 -6.62 1.72 7.50
CA TYR A 112 -5.35 2.19 8.08
C TYR A 112 -5.13 3.69 7.88
N VAL A 113 -5.72 4.26 6.83
CA VAL A 113 -5.45 5.63 6.39
C VAL A 113 -6.29 6.61 7.18
N LYS A 114 -5.66 7.62 7.77
CA LYS A 114 -6.35 8.73 8.44
C LYS A 114 -7.11 9.61 7.44
N VAL A 115 -8.15 10.30 7.87
CA VAL A 115 -8.83 11.29 7.04
C VAL A 115 -7.85 12.36 6.57
N GLY A 116 -7.88 12.69 5.29
CA GLY A 116 -6.90 13.55 4.62
C GLY A 116 -5.67 12.82 4.08
N GLY A 117 -5.46 11.56 4.48
CA GLY A 117 -4.40 10.70 3.93
C GLY A 117 -4.77 10.06 2.58
N ALA A 118 -3.92 9.17 2.09
CA ALA A 118 -4.12 8.51 0.79
C ALA A 118 -3.77 7.03 0.81
N PHE A 119 -4.47 6.25 -0.01
CA PHE A 119 -4.08 4.90 -0.39
C PHE A 119 -3.59 4.91 -1.84
N LEU A 120 -2.37 4.40 -2.08
CA LEU A 120 -1.75 4.27 -3.39
C LEU A 120 -1.69 2.80 -3.77
N ALA A 121 -2.54 2.38 -4.71
CA ALA A 121 -2.57 1.03 -5.24
C ALA A 121 -1.78 0.94 -6.54
N MET A 122 -0.66 0.21 -6.52
CA MET A 122 0.10 -0.07 -7.75
C MET A 122 -0.64 -1.10 -8.59
N LYS A 123 -0.94 -0.74 -9.84
CA LYS A 123 -1.74 -1.54 -10.77
C LYS A 123 -1.09 -1.64 -12.14
N GLY A 124 -1.50 -2.67 -12.90
CA GLY A 124 -1.11 -2.86 -14.29
C GLY A 124 -2.09 -2.22 -15.27
N ALA A 125 -2.14 -2.76 -16.49
CA ALA A 125 -2.94 -2.24 -17.61
C ALA A 125 -4.46 -2.18 -17.31
N LEU A 126 -5.00 -3.10 -16.50
CA LEU A 126 -6.43 -3.20 -16.17
C LEU A 126 -6.90 -2.20 -15.09
N ALA A 127 -6.08 -1.21 -14.73
CA ALA A 127 -6.41 -0.24 -13.68
C ALA A 127 -7.76 0.47 -13.92
N GLY A 128 -8.13 0.76 -15.17
CA GLY A 128 -9.37 1.44 -15.50
C GLY A 128 -10.63 0.62 -15.16
N GLU A 129 -10.67 -0.64 -15.53
CA GLU A 129 -11.79 -1.54 -15.24
C GLU A 129 -11.92 -1.79 -13.73
N GLU A 130 -10.79 -2.05 -13.07
CA GLU A 130 -10.78 -2.25 -11.61
C GLU A 130 -11.24 -1.02 -10.82
N MET A 131 -10.97 0.19 -11.32
CA MET A 131 -11.45 1.43 -10.70
C MET A 131 -12.97 1.54 -10.75
N GLU A 132 -13.57 1.26 -11.91
CA GLU A 132 -15.04 1.30 -12.05
C GLU A 132 -15.70 0.31 -11.07
N GLU A 133 -15.21 -0.93 -11.02
CA GLU A 133 -15.69 -1.94 -10.07
C GLU A 133 -15.51 -1.51 -8.61
N ALA A 134 -14.41 -0.82 -8.29
CA ALA A 134 -14.08 -0.44 -6.92
C ALA A 134 -14.76 0.84 -6.44
N LYS A 135 -15.36 1.66 -7.30
CA LYS A 135 -15.96 2.96 -6.92
C LYS A 135 -16.88 2.87 -5.71
N ARG A 136 -17.79 1.89 -5.72
CA ARG A 136 -18.73 1.67 -4.62
C ARG A 136 -18.01 1.28 -3.34
N ALA A 137 -17.06 0.34 -3.42
CA ALA A 137 -16.28 -0.11 -2.27
C ALA A 137 -15.49 1.06 -1.66
N VAL A 138 -14.78 1.81 -2.49
CA VAL A 138 -13.98 2.97 -2.06
C VAL A 138 -14.87 3.99 -1.34
N ALA A 139 -16.04 4.33 -1.90
CA ALA A 139 -16.97 5.28 -1.29
C ALA A 139 -17.50 4.78 0.06
N LEU A 140 -17.87 3.49 0.18
CA LEU A 140 -18.32 2.87 1.43
C LEU A 140 -17.24 2.90 2.52
N LEU A 141 -15.98 2.77 2.13
CA LEU A 141 -14.83 2.75 3.03
C LEU A 141 -14.31 4.15 3.40
N GLY A 142 -15.00 5.20 2.93
CA GLY A 142 -14.65 6.60 3.22
C GLY A 142 -13.56 7.17 2.32
N GLY A 143 -13.30 6.54 1.18
CA GLY A 143 -12.36 6.99 0.16
C GLY A 143 -13.04 7.69 -1.03
N MET A 144 -12.22 8.33 -1.85
CA MET A 144 -12.56 8.88 -3.15
C MET A 144 -11.39 8.61 -4.10
N ILE A 145 -11.64 8.04 -5.27
CA ILE A 145 -10.62 7.91 -6.32
C ILE A 145 -10.31 9.33 -6.81
N GLU A 146 -9.09 9.78 -6.55
CA GLU A 146 -8.66 11.14 -6.88
C GLU A 146 -8.09 11.21 -8.30
N ARG A 147 -7.18 10.30 -8.63
CA ARG A 147 -6.53 10.24 -9.94
C ARG A 147 -5.84 8.90 -10.17
N VAL A 148 -5.46 8.66 -11.41
CA VAL A 148 -4.46 7.67 -11.79
C VAL A 148 -3.16 8.40 -12.05
N TYR A 149 -2.11 8.01 -11.36
CA TYR A 149 -0.76 8.46 -11.63
C TYR A 149 -0.11 7.46 -12.59
N GLU A 150 0.21 7.91 -13.79
CA GLU A 150 0.88 7.11 -14.81
C GLU A 150 2.35 7.50 -14.90
N TYR A 151 3.22 6.53 -14.98
CA TYR A 151 4.66 6.75 -15.08
C TYR A 151 5.31 5.71 -15.99
N PRO A 152 6.10 6.17 -16.99
CA PRO A 152 6.81 5.27 -17.86
C PRO A 152 8.06 4.71 -17.17
N ILE A 153 8.31 3.42 -17.36
CA ILE A 153 9.58 2.79 -17.01
C ILE A 153 9.97 1.92 -18.19
N GLN A 154 11.07 2.28 -18.85
CA GLN A 154 11.46 1.66 -20.11
C GLN A 154 10.28 1.69 -21.11
N ASP A 155 9.93 0.54 -21.70
CA ASP A 155 8.86 0.43 -22.69
C ASP A 155 7.47 0.11 -22.05
N ALA A 156 7.35 0.13 -20.72
CA ALA A 156 6.12 -0.20 -20.01
C ALA A 156 5.52 1.00 -19.27
N LEU A 157 4.21 1.20 -19.43
CA LEU A 157 3.44 2.19 -18.68
C LEU A 157 2.91 1.56 -17.39
N HIS A 158 3.37 2.08 -16.26
CA HIS A 158 2.90 1.68 -14.93
C HIS A 158 1.87 2.68 -14.40
N LYS A 159 0.97 2.19 -13.55
CA LYS A 159 -0.12 3.00 -12.99
C LYS A 159 -0.19 2.83 -11.48
N ALA A 160 -0.47 3.94 -10.80
CA ALA A 160 -0.86 3.93 -9.40
C ALA A 160 -2.21 4.65 -9.26
N VAL A 161 -3.20 3.95 -8.70
CA VAL A 161 -4.49 4.56 -8.36
C VAL A 161 -4.33 5.26 -7.02
N VAL A 162 -4.55 6.58 -7.02
CA VAL A 162 -4.51 7.42 -5.81
C VAL A 162 -5.92 7.57 -5.27
N ILE A 163 -6.14 7.06 -4.08
CA ILE A 163 -7.43 7.12 -3.38
C ILE A 163 -7.27 7.99 -2.15
N ARG A 164 -7.95 9.14 -2.11
CA ARG A 164 -7.97 10.06 -0.98
C ARG A 164 -8.94 9.57 0.08
N LYS A 165 -8.52 9.56 1.35
CA LYS A 165 -9.40 9.29 2.48
C LYS A 165 -10.15 10.54 2.86
N ILE A 166 -11.46 10.58 2.63
CA ILE A 166 -12.31 11.77 2.85
C ILE A 166 -13.24 11.65 4.07
N ARG A 167 -13.46 10.44 4.58
CA ARG A 167 -14.29 10.15 5.75
C ARG A 167 -13.74 8.96 6.53
N PRO A 168 -14.04 8.81 7.82
CA PRO A 168 -13.70 7.62 8.58
C PRO A 168 -14.30 6.35 7.94
N THR A 169 -13.54 5.25 7.98
CA THR A 169 -14.05 3.94 7.57
C THR A 169 -15.00 3.39 8.63
N PRO A 170 -16.22 2.95 8.28
CA PRO A 170 -17.14 2.36 9.24
C PRO A 170 -16.49 1.17 9.99
N THR A 171 -16.75 1.06 11.29
CA THR A 171 -16.09 0.09 12.18
C THR A 171 -16.31 -1.37 11.81
N LYS A 172 -17.39 -1.67 11.06
CA LYS A 172 -17.66 -3.02 10.53
C LYS A 172 -16.67 -3.48 9.44
N TYR A 173 -15.81 -2.59 8.95
CA TYR A 173 -14.75 -2.89 7.99
C TYR A 173 -13.36 -2.75 8.63
N PRO A 174 -12.36 -3.51 8.17
CA PRO A 174 -12.48 -4.58 7.19
C PRO A 174 -13.22 -5.80 7.77
N ARG A 175 -13.85 -6.54 6.89
CA ARG A 175 -14.42 -7.87 7.21
C ARG A 175 -13.29 -8.92 7.29
N ALA A 176 -13.59 -10.12 7.79
CA ALA A 176 -12.66 -11.24 7.72
C ALA A 176 -12.28 -11.52 6.24
N PHE A 177 -11.01 -11.81 5.98
CA PHE A 177 -10.48 -11.95 4.61
C PHE A 177 -11.24 -12.99 3.77
N ALA A 178 -11.64 -14.11 4.35
CA ALA A 178 -12.44 -15.11 3.66
C ALA A 178 -13.77 -14.53 3.11
N LYS A 179 -14.41 -13.63 3.87
CA LYS A 179 -15.63 -12.94 3.44
C LYS A 179 -15.36 -11.90 2.36
N ILE A 180 -14.25 -11.16 2.49
CA ILE A 180 -13.81 -10.18 1.48
C ILE A 180 -13.58 -10.88 0.15
N LYS A 181 -12.85 -12.01 0.15
CA LYS A 181 -12.54 -12.79 -1.05
C LYS A 181 -13.77 -13.43 -1.69
N LYS A 182 -14.70 -13.95 -0.86
CA LYS A 182 -15.92 -14.63 -1.36
C LYS A 182 -16.93 -13.65 -1.96
N SER A 183 -17.04 -12.47 -1.37
CA SER A 183 -18.01 -11.44 -1.75
C SER A 183 -17.38 -10.05 -1.59
N PRO A 184 -16.54 -9.62 -2.54
CA PRO A 184 -15.97 -8.27 -2.54
C PRO A 184 -17.08 -7.19 -2.52
N LEU A 185 -16.75 -5.99 -1.99
CA LEU A 185 -17.68 -4.85 -1.98
C LEU A 185 -17.97 -4.32 -3.38
#